data_b838650400f4eeb62fc9f90f550638dd
#
_entry.id   b838650400f4eeb62fc9f90f550638dd
#
_cell.length_a   1.000
_cell.length_b   1.000
_cell.length_c   1.000
_cell.angle_alpha   90.00
_cell.angle_beta   90.00
_cell.angle_gamma   90.00
#
_symmetry.space_group_name_H-M   'P 1'
#
loop_
_entity.id
_entity.type
_entity.pdbx_description
1 polymer ?
#
loop_
_entity_poly.entity_id
_entity_poly.type
_entity_poly.pdbx_seq_one_letter_code
_entity_poly.pdbx_strand_id
1 'polypeptide(L)'
;MKLLFMLNSGFDTYGPSLHLYKALFEDLLKAGHTIHLLESVSTRKDPVIPDSIEKHPNFSYELIPLTIAKKNQFVKRYLSGVLYSFRAKKYLKRCKGKFDVVHVQSCPWAPFLVSIVKNILKIPTVFNVQDMFPGSSIASGVMPQKWMQQFFYRFQRVAYKNADIITVISDDMKTRVVTQGVPENKVRVIVNWYD
;
A
#
# COMPACT_ATOMS: atom_id res chain seq x y z
N MET A 1 8.71 -3.96 -17.90
CA MET A 1 7.42 -3.32 -17.48
C MET A 1 7.72 -2.07 -16.66
N LYS A 2 6.82 -1.11 -16.69
CA LYS A 2 6.89 0.11 -15.86
C LYS A 2 5.93 -0.05 -14.67
N LEU A 3 6.49 -0.21 -13.48
CA LEU A 3 5.78 -0.54 -12.25
C LEU A 3 5.64 0.70 -11.36
N LEU A 4 4.44 0.96 -10.85
CA LEU A 4 4.21 1.97 -9.82
C LEU A 4 4.01 1.27 -8.47
N PHE A 5 4.83 1.58 -7.50
CA PHE A 5 4.65 1.14 -6.12
C PHE A 5 4.11 2.28 -5.27
N MET A 6 2.98 2.07 -4.64
CA MET A 6 2.39 3.00 -3.68
C MET A 6 2.54 2.43 -2.28
N LEU A 7 3.53 2.94 -1.55
CA LEU A 7 3.89 2.44 -0.23
C LEU A 7 3.50 3.43 0.88
N ASN A 8 3.36 2.89 2.07
CA ASN A 8 3.16 3.65 3.29
C ASN A 8 4.30 3.36 4.26
N SER A 9 5.32 4.21 4.28
CA SER A 9 6.55 4.03 5.07
C SER A 9 7.29 2.72 4.75
N GLY A 10 7.37 2.34 3.47
CA GLY A 10 8.06 1.14 3.01
C GLY A 10 9.58 1.25 3.19
N PHE A 11 10.12 2.44 2.99
CA PHE A 11 11.55 2.77 3.17
C PHE A 11 11.84 3.57 4.45
N ASP A 12 10.94 3.54 5.45
CA ASP A 12 11.24 4.08 6.79
C ASP A 12 12.31 3.21 7.45
N THR A 13 13.38 3.83 7.94
CA THR A 13 14.56 3.19 8.59
C THR A 13 14.20 2.18 9.68
N TYR A 14 13.06 2.34 10.33
CA TYR A 14 12.57 1.45 11.37
C TYR A 14 11.28 0.70 10.95
N GLY A 15 10.95 0.75 9.66
CA GLY A 15 9.80 0.06 9.12
C GLY A 15 10.06 -1.44 8.96
N PRO A 16 9.11 -2.32 9.37
CA PRO A 16 9.30 -3.77 9.26
C PRO A 16 9.31 -4.27 7.80
N SER A 17 8.97 -3.43 6.85
CA SER A 17 8.89 -3.75 5.42
C SER A 17 10.11 -3.33 4.61
N LEU A 18 11.06 -2.62 5.22
CA LEU A 18 12.23 -2.11 4.50
C LEU A 18 13.02 -3.22 3.76
N HIS A 19 13.34 -4.31 4.47
CA HIS A 19 14.10 -5.43 3.90
C HIS A 19 13.33 -6.10 2.75
N LEU A 20 12.01 -6.25 2.87
CA LEU A 20 11.17 -6.86 1.83
C LEU A 20 11.16 -6.01 0.55
N TYR A 21 10.94 -4.71 0.66
CA TYR A 21 10.90 -3.83 -0.52
C TYR A 21 12.28 -3.59 -1.10
N LYS A 22 13.34 -3.57 -0.27
CA LYS A 22 14.72 -3.51 -0.76
C LYS A 22 15.00 -4.69 -1.69
N ALA A 23 14.86 -5.92 -1.21
CA ALA A 23 15.11 -7.13 -1.98
C ALA A 23 14.23 -7.18 -3.25
N LEU A 24 12.92 -6.93 -3.11
CA LEU A 24 11.99 -6.92 -4.23
C LEU A 24 12.39 -5.90 -5.32
N PHE A 25 12.80 -4.69 -4.93
CA PHE A 25 13.17 -3.66 -5.89
C PHE A 25 14.48 -3.97 -6.58
N GLU A 26 15.50 -4.48 -5.84
CA GLU A 26 16.76 -4.91 -6.42
C GLU A 26 16.56 -6.01 -7.47
N ASP A 27 15.73 -7.01 -7.18
CA ASP A 27 15.42 -8.10 -8.11
C ASP A 27 14.63 -7.61 -9.34
N LEU A 28 13.63 -6.77 -9.16
CA LEU A 28 12.85 -6.22 -10.27
C LEU A 28 13.71 -5.32 -11.19
N LEU A 29 14.59 -4.49 -10.61
CA LEU A 29 15.51 -3.64 -11.37
C LEU A 29 16.53 -4.50 -12.13
N LYS A 30 17.08 -5.54 -11.49
CA LYS A 30 17.97 -6.51 -12.12
C LYS A 30 17.29 -7.27 -13.26
N ALA A 31 16.00 -7.55 -13.15
CA ALA A 31 15.19 -8.14 -14.21
C ALA A 31 14.82 -7.15 -15.34
N GLY A 32 15.32 -5.91 -15.30
CA GLY A 32 15.12 -4.90 -16.35
C GLY A 32 13.79 -4.16 -16.28
N HIS A 33 13.08 -4.22 -15.16
CA HIS A 33 11.87 -3.43 -14.97
C HIS A 33 12.19 -2.00 -14.59
N THR A 34 11.27 -1.08 -14.89
CA THR A 34 11.33 0.30 -14.40
C THR A 34 10.41 0.44 -13.18
N ILE A 35 10.91 1.01 -12.11
CA ILE A 35 10.17 1.22 -10.86
C ILE A 35 9.98 2.70 -10.60
N HIS A 36 8.75 3.10 -10.32
CA HIS A 36 8.44 4.40 -9.74
C HIS A 36 7.81 4.19 -8.36
N LEU A 37 8.46 4.74 -7.34
CA LEU A 37 7.97 4.71 -5.97
C LEU A 37 7.19 5.97 -5.64
N LEU A 38 5.93 5.83 -5.24
CA LEU A 38 5.13 6.88 -4.62
C LEU A 38 4.94 6.53 -3.15
N GLU A 39 5.62 7.24 -2.27
CA GLU A 39 5.62 6.91 -0.85
C GLU A 39 5.08 8.05 0.01
N SER A 40 4.31 7.67 1.04
CA SER A 40 3.96 8.59 2.11
C SER A 40 5.08 8.65 3.14
N VAL A 41 5.61 9.84 3.39
CA VAL A 41 6.68 10.02 4.37
C VAL A 41 6.25 10.87 5.54
N SER A 42 6.76 10.50 6.71
CA SER A 42 6.62 11.30 7.91
C SER A 42 7.51 12.53 7.82
N THR A 43 6.99 13.72 8.13
CA THR A 43 7.75 14.99 8.10
C THR A 43 8.98 15.01 9.04
N ARG A 44 9.22 13.94 9.82
CA ARG A 44 10.31 13.86 10.80
C ARG A 44 11.45 12.93 10.39
N LYS A 45 11.31 12.15 9.32
CA LYS A 45 12.32 11.17 8.91
C LYS A 45 12.37 11.11 7.39
N ASP A 46 13.52 11.34 6.84
CA ASP A 46 13.76 11.08 5.43
C ASP A 46 13.76 9.57 5.20
N PRO A 47 13.14 9.08 4.12
CA PRO A 47 13.21 7.69 3.76
C PRO A 47 14.67 7.31 3.43
N VAL A 48 15.10 6.15 3.88
CA VAL A 48 16.43 5.65 3.55
C VAL A 48 16.30 4.68 2.39
N ILE A 49 16.30 5.22 1.17
CA ILE A 49 16.38 4.41 -0.03
C ILE A 49 17.85 3.98 -0.20
N PRO A 50 18.14 2.67 -0.27
CA PRO A 50 19.52 2.20 -0.46
C PRO A 50 20.13 2.75 -1.76
N ASP A 51 21.41 3.10 -1.73
CA ASP A 51 22.16 3.61 -2.89
C ASP A 51 22.06 2.70 -4.14
N SER A 52 22.01 1.38 -3.93
CA SER A 52 21.83 0.39 -5.00
C SER A 52 20.53 0.57 -5.78
N ILE A 53 19.50 1.11 -5.15
CA ILE A 53 18.20 1.39 -5.75
C ILE A 53 18.14 2.83 -6.22
N GLU A 54 18.48 3.79 -5.37
CA GLU A 54 18.31 5.23 -5.63
C GLU A 54 19.08 5.69 -6.87
N LYS A 55 20.31 5.19 -7.07
CA LYS A 55 21.16 5.52 -8.20
C LYS A 55 20.89 4.71 -9.47
N HIS A 56 19.93 3.77 -9.41
CA HIS A 56 19.64 2.93 -10.56
C HIS A 56 18.89 3.71 -11.65
N PRO A 57 19.31 3.64 -12.95
CA PRO A 57 18.72 4.45 -14.03
C PRO A 57 17.23 4.17 -14.29
N ASN A 58 16.76 2.98 -13.94
CA ASN A 58 15.36 2.58 -14.07
C ASN A 58 14.54 2.81 -12.80
N PHE A 59 15.08 3.55 -11.82
CA PHE A 59 14.36 3.88 -10.58
C PHE A 59 14.06 5.38 -10.51
N SER A 60 12.89 5.70 -10.00
CA SER A 60 12.49 7.08 -9.67
C SER A 60 11.49 7.08 -8.52
N TYR A 61 11.37 8.18 -7.81
CA TYR A 61 10.43 8.27 -6.69
C TYR A 61 9.83 9.65 -6.52
N GLU A 62 8.68 9.68 -5.85
CA GLU A 62 7.99 10.87 -5.37
C GLU A 62 7.56 10.65 -3.93
N LEU A 63 7.93 11.57 -3.06
CA LEU A 63 7.63 11.52 -1.63
C LEU A 63 6.53 12.51 -1.29
N ILE A 64 5.43 12.03 -0.72
CA ILE A 64 4.31 12.89 -0.31
C ILE A 64 4.29 13.00 1.22
N PRO A 65 4.48 14.20 1.79
CA PRO A 65 4.46 14.38 3.23
C PRO A 65 3.12 13.99 3.86
N LEU A 66 3.21 13.18 4.92
CA LEU A 66 2.10 12.79 5.77
C LEU A 66 2.24 13.47 7.13
N THR A 67 1.18 14.16 7.59
CA THR A 67 1.20 14.78 8.92
C THR A 67 1.23 13.71 10.01
N ILE A 68 2.22 13.77 10.89
CA ILE A 68 2.37 12.80 11.96
C ILE A 68 1.36 13.09 13.06
N ALA A 69 0.54 12.10 13.37
CA ALA A 69 -0.23 12.07 14.59
C ALA A 69 0.31 11.01 15.55
N LYS A 70 0.20 11.24 16.86
CA LYS A 70 0.61 10.26 17.88
C LYS A 70 -0.15 8.94 17.70
N LYS A 71 0.42 7.82 18.19
CA LYS A 71 -0.19 6.47 18.05
C LYS A 71 -1.64 6.39 18.53
N ASN A 72 -1.97 7.11 19.61
CA ASN A 72 -3.32 7.17 20.19
C ASN A 72 -4.29 8.10 19.44
N GLN A 73 -3.87 8.80 18.40
CA GLN A 73 -4.68 9.75 17.62
C GLN A 73 -5.12 9.12 16.29
N PHE A 74 -5.85 8.00 16.36
CA PHE A 74 -6.28 7.25 15.17
C PHE A 74 -7.01 8.12 14.15
N VAL A 75 -7.97 8.94 14.58
CA VAL A 75 -8.76 9.80 13.68
C VAL A 75 -7.87 10.79 12.94
N LYS A 76 -6.93 11.45 13.63
CA LYS A 76 -5.97 12.38 12.98
C LYS A 76 -5.07 11.66 11.98
N ARG A 77 -4.60 10.47 12.33
CA ARG A 77 -3.79 9.63 11.43
C ARG A 77 -4.59 9.25 10.17
N TYR A 78 -5.84 8.83 10.36
CA TYR A 78 -6.72 8.48 9.25
C TYR A 78 -6.99 9.67 8.33
N LEU A 79 -7.34 10.83 8.89
CA LEU A 79 -7.56 12.07 8.13
C LEU A 79 -6.29 12.49 7.37
N SER A 80 -5.12 12.37 7.99
CA SER A 80 -3.85 12.62 7.30
C SER A 80 -3.64 11.70 6.10
N GLY A 81 -3.98 10.41 6.25
CA GLY A 81 -3.94 9.43 5.14
C GLY A 81 -4.95 9.75 4.03
N VAL A 82 -6.13 10.26 4.38
CA VAL A 82 -7.10 10.74 3.40
C VAL A 82 -6.54 11.93 2.62
N LEU A 83 -5.93 12.91 3.31
CA LEU A 83 -5.27 14.06 2.65
C LEU A 83 -4.12 13.62 1.74
N TYR A 84 -3.29 12.65 2.20
CA TYR A 84 -2.29 12.01 1.34
C TYR A 84 -2.93 11.43 0.08
N SER A 85 -4.06 10.73 0.21
CA SER A 85 -4.76 10.14 -0.94
C SER A 85 -5.21 11.19 -1.96
N PHE A 86 -5.64 12.37 -1.52
CA PHE A 86 -5.97 13.49 -2.41
C PHE A 86 -4.73 14.06 -3.12
N ARG A 87 -3.60 14.18 -2.43
CA ARG A 87 -2.32 14.60 -3.04
C ARG A 87 -1.83 13.56 -4.05
N ALA A 88 -1.87 12.28 -3.69
CA ALA A 88 -1.58 11.16 -4.59
C ALA A 88 -2.48 11.20 -5.83
N LYS A 89 -3.79 11.47 -5.66
CA LYS A 89 -4.73 11.64 -6.79
C LYS A 89 -4.27 12.73 -7.77
N LYS A 90 -3.83 13.88 -7.25
CA LYS A 90 -3.34 14.99 -8.10
C LYS A 90 -2.08 14.56 -8.87
N TYR A 91 -1.16 13.85 -8.22
CA TYR A 91 0.04 13.32 -8.82
C TYR A 91 -0.29 12.29 -9.93
N LEU A 92 -1.11 11.29 -9.60
CA LEU A 92 -1.46 10.19 -10.51
C LEU A 92 -2.18 10.66 -11.78
N LYS A 93 -2.94 11.75 -11.73
CA LYS A 93 -3.53 12.35 -12.94
C LYS A 93 -2.48 12.77 -13.97
N ARG A 94 -1.28 13.21 -13.52
CA ARG A 94 -0.15 13.60 -14.38
C ARG A 94 0.62 12.40 -14.91
N CYS A 95 0.41 11.23 -14.30
CA CYS A 95 1.11 9.98 -14.61
C CYS A 95 0.27 9.01 -15.45
N LYS A 96 -0.89 9.44 -15.95
CA LYS A 96 -1.75 8.60 -16.79
C LYS A 96 -0.99 8.11 -18.04
N GLY A 97 -1.05 6.81 -18.30
CA GLY A 97 -0.36 6.16 -19.42
C GLY A 97 1.16 5.93 -19.21
N LYS A 98 1.69 6.22 -18.03
CA LYS A 98 3.13 6.04 -17.75
C LYS A 98 3.49 4.67 -17.18
N PHE A 99 2.53 3.93 -16.63
CA PHE A 99 2.74 2.68 -15.92
C PHE A 99 1.91 1.55 -16.50
N ASP A 100 2.41 0.32 -16.37
CA ASP A 100 1.75 -0.91 -16.82
C ASP A 100 0.97 -1.58 -15.69
N VAL A 101 1.50 -1.52 -14.45
CA VAL A 101 0.91 -2.15 -13.25
C VAL A 101 1.14 -1.25 -12.04
N VAL A 102 0.17 -1.26 -11.11
CA VAL A 102 0.31 -0.61 -9.80
C VAL A 102 0.28 -1.63 -8.67
N HIS A 103 1.24 -1.51 -7.77
CA HIS A 103 1.26 -2.21 -6.48
C HIS A 103 0.86 -1.22 -5.37
N VAL A 104 -0.18 -1.52 -4.61
CA VAL A 104 -0.64 -0.71 -3.48
C VAL A 104 -0.47 -1.50 -2.19
N GLN A 105 0.34 -0.99 -1.27
CA GLN A 105 0.50 -1.58 0.06
C GLN A 105 -0.72 -1.28 0.94
N SER A 106 -1.13 -2.24 1.75
CA SER A 106 -2.23 -2.09 2.69
C SER A 106 -1.95 -1.02 3.75
N CYS A 107 -2.92 -0.16 3.97
CA CYS A 107 -2.95 0.82 5.03
C CYS A 107 -4.42 1.23 5.28
N PRO A 108 -4.77 1.91 6.38
CA PRO A 108 -6.15 2.27 6.68
C PRO A 108 -6.88 3.08 5.60
N TRP A 109 -6.15 3.81 4.77
CA TRP A 109 -6.69 4.60 3.64
C TRP A 109 -6.46 3.96 2.27
N ALA A 110 -5.92 2.74 2.21
CA ALA A 110 -5.71 2.02 0.95
C ALA A 110 -6.96 1.93 0.06
N PRO A 111 -8.20 1.79 0.57
CA PRO A 111 -9.39 1.79 -0.26
C PRO A 111 -9.54 3.03 -1.14
N PHE A 112 -9.12 4.23 -0.65
CA PHE A 112 -9.07 5.43 -1.48
C PHE A 112 -8.00 5.30 -2.58
N LEU A 113 -6.81 4.81 -2.24
CA LEU A 113 -5.70 4.68 -3.19
C LEU A 113 -6.05 3.71 -4.32
N VAL A 114 -6.54 2.51 -3.98
CA VAL A 114 -6.95 1.50 -4.97
C VAL A 114 -8.07 2.04 -5.86
N SER A 115 -9.06 2.74 -5.27
CA SER A 115 -10.14 3.37 -6.04
C SER A 115 -9.63 4.48 -6.97
N ILE A 116 -8.68 5.29 -6.53
CA ILE A 116 -8.05 6.34 -7.33
C ILE A 116 -7.32 5.72 -8.52
N VAL A 117 -6.51 4.67 -8.28
CA VAL A 117 -5.80 3.95 -9.33
C VAL A 117 -6.78 3.40 -10.35
N LYS A 118 -7.80 2.65 -9.90
CA LYS A 118 -8.83 2.05 -10.78
C LYS A 118 -9.53 3.08 -11.65
N ASN A 119 -9.89 4.23 -11.09
CA ASN A 119 -10.67 5.25 -11.80
C ASN A 119 -9.82 6.17 -12.69
N ILE A 120 -8.55 6.42 -12.33
CA ILE A 120 -7.70 7.40 -13.04
C ILE A 120 -6.75 6.70 -14.01
N LEU A 121 -5.98 5.72 -13.52
CA LEU A 121 -4.97 5.06 -14.34
C LEU A 121 -5.60 3.96 -15.22
N LYS A 122 -6.61 3.25 -14.70
CA LYS A 122 -7.32 2.15 -15.38
C LYS A 122 -6.38 1.04 -15.84
N ILE A 123 -5.38 0.73 -15.03
CA ILE A 123 -4.40 -0.32 -15.29
C ILE A 123 -4.48 -1.40 -14.20
N PRO A 124 -3.93 -2.60 -14.42
CA PRO A 124 -3.91 -3.67 -13.45
C PRO A 124 -3.35 -3.23 -12.10
N THR A 125 -4.05 -3.60 -11.03
CA THR A 125 -3.74 -3.19 -9.66
C THR A 125 -3.58 -4.41 -8.76
N VAL A 126 -2.39 -4.54 -8.16
CA VAL A 126 -2.09 -5.50 -7.10
C VAL A 126 -2.27 -4.80 -5.76
N PHE A 127 -3.15 -5.33 -4.91
CA PHE A 127 -3.33 -4.86 -3.54
C PHE A 127 -2.64 -5.81 -2.58
N ASN A 128 -1.53 -5.37 -2.01
CA ASN A 128 -0.72 -6.16 -1.09
C ASN A 128 -1.20 -5.97 0.35
N VAL A 129 -1.75 -7.04 0.94
CA VAL A 129 -2.31 -7.04 2.30
C VAL A 129 -1.28 -7.66 3.25
N GLN A 130 -0.56 -6.81 3.96
CA GLN A 130 0.42 -7.20 4.99
C GLN A 130 -0.21 -7.27 6.38
N ASP A 131 -1.37 -6.64 6.59
CA ASP A 131 -2.10 -6.61 7.85
C ASP A 131 -3.60 -6.63 7.59
N MET A 132 -4.33 -7.37 8.42
CA MET A 132 -5.79 -7.54 8.34
C MET A 132 -6.54 -6.36 8.98
N PHE A 133 -6.34 -5.16 8.44
CA PHE A 133 -7.14 -3.99 8.82
C PHE A 133 -8.61 -4.20 8.39
N PRO A 134 -9.63 -3.83 9.20
CA PRO A 134 -9.56 -3.21 10.52
C PRO A 134 -9.41 -4.20 11.69
N GLY A 135 -9.34 -5.50 11.42
CA GLY A 135 -9.32 -6.55 12.45
C GLY A 135 -8.17 -6.38 13.46
N SER A 136 -6.96 -6.05 13.01
CA SER A 136 -5.81 -5.77 13.86
C SER A 136 -6.02 -4.56 14.78
N SER A 137 -6.64 -3.50 14.26
CA SER A 137 -6.97 -2.29 15.02
C SER A 137 -8.09 -2.53 16.05
N ILE A 138 -9.00 -3.47 15.77
CA ILE A 138 -10.04 -3.90 16.70
C ILE A 138 -9.41 -4.73 17.83
N ALA A 139 -8.59 -5.71 17.48
CA ALA A 139 -7.90 -6.57 18.44
C ALA A 139 -6.99 -5.80 19.39
N SER A 140 -6.36 -4.72 18.91
CA SER A 140 -5.51 -3.84 19.73
C SER A 140 -6.29 -2.78 20.53
N GLY A 141 -7.63 -2.80 20.50
CA GLY A 141 -8.47 -1.84 21.23
C GLY A 141 -8.48 -0.41 20.68
N VAL A 142 -7.82 -0.16 19.56
CA VAL A 142 -7.77 1.18 18.92
C VAL A 142 -9.13 1.58 18.34
N MET A 143 -9.98 0.60 18.06
CA MET A 143 -11.28 0.78 17.43
C MET A 143 -12.40 0.08 18.23
N PRO A 144 -12.80 0.61 19.39
CA PRO A 144 -13.76 -0.06 20.26
C PRO A 144 -15.22 0.07 19.77
N GLN A 145 -15.56 1.11 18.98
CA GLN A 145 -16.94 1.38 18.59
C GLN A 145 -17.40 0.47 17.45
N LYS A 146 -18.49 -0.29 17.66
CA LYS A 146 -19.03 -1.24 16.67
C LYS A 146 -19.39 -0.59 15.32
N TRP A 147 -19.96 0.63 15.33
CA TRP A 147 -20.30 1.33 14.11
C TRP A 147 -19.05 1.65 13.26
N MET A 148 -17.94 2.04 13.93
CA MET A 148 -16.66 2.33 13.28
C MET A 148 -16.07 1.05 12.68
N GLN A 149 -16.13 -0.08 13.41
CA GLN A 149 -15.68 -1.38 12.91
C GLN A 149 -16.44 -1.76 11.63
N GLN A 150 -17.78 -1.67 11.64
CA GLN A 150 -18.61 -1.96 10.47
C GLN A 150 -18.31 -1.03 9.29
N PHE A 151 -18.11 0.27 9.54
CA PHE A 151 -17.74 1.23 8.52
C PHE A 151 -16.41 0.83 7.84
N PHE A 152 -15.37 0.53 8.62
CA PHE A 152 -14.07 0.18 8.07
C PHE A 152 -14.04 -1.19 7.39
N TYR A 153 -14.82 -2.17 7.84
CA TYR A 153 -14.99 -3.43 7.10
C TYR A 153 -15.66 -3.19 5.74
N ARG A 154 -16.72 -2.39 5.68
CA ARG A 154 -17.37 -2.03 4.41
C ARG A 154 -16.41 -1.26 3.52
N PHE A 155 -15.65 -0.35 4.10
CA PHE A 155 -14.68 0.46 3.38
C PHE A 155 -13.53 -0.40 2.81
N GLN A 156 -13.02 -1.35 3.58
CA GLN A 156 -11.98 -2.28 3.11
C GLN A 156 -12.45 -3.13 1.92
N ARG A 157 -13.71 -3.53 1.88
CA ARG A 157 -14.28 -4.25 0.73
C ARG A 157 -14.19 -3.46 -0.57
N VAL A 158 -14.16 -2.14 -0.52
CA VAL A 158 -13.95 -1.30 -1.72
C VAL A 158 -12.58 -1.53 -2.32
N ALA A 159 -11.52 -1.69 -1.51
CA ALA A 159 -10.19 -2.04 -1.99
C ALA A 159 -10.19 -3.42 -2.64
N TYR A 160 -10.77 -4.42 -1.97
CA TYR A 160 -10.86 -5.79 -2.50
C TYR A 160 -11.64 -5.86 -3.83
N LYS A 161 -12.74 -5.11 -3.96
CA LYS A 161 -13.53 -5.05 -5.19
C LYS A 161 -12.74 -4.43 -6.34
N ASN A 162 -12.02 -3.36 -6.08
CA ASN A 162 -11.34 -2.55 -7.10
C ASN A 162 -9.96 -3.09 -7.50
N ALA A 163 -9.30 -3.87 -6.66
CA ALA A 163 -8.05 -4.56 -7.01
C ALA A 163 -8.30 -5.68 -8.03
N ASP A 164 -7.35 -5.90 -8.93
CA ASP A 164 -7.41 -7.02 -9.88
C ASP A 164 -6.81 -8.29 -9.26
N ILE A 165 -5.72 -8.15 -8.49
CA ILE A 165 -5.10 -9.20 -7.68
C ILE A 165 -4.92 -8.70 -6.24
N ILE A 166 -5.12 -9.60 -5.29
CA ILE A 166 -4.86 -9.35 -3.86
C ILE A 166 -3.77 -10.33 -3.43
N THR A 167 -2.70 -9.82 -2.85
CA THR A 167 -1.67 -10.66 -2.25
C THR A 167 -1.77 -10.61 -0.74
N VAL A 168 -1.61 -11.75 -0.10
CA VAL A 168 -1.63 -11.94 1.36
C VAL A 168 -0.42 -12.76 1.79
N ILE A 169 -0.05 -12.71 3.06
CA ILE A 169 1.19 -13.34 3.54
C ILE A 169 1.00 -14.75 4.14
N SER A 170 -0.25 -15.23 4.24
CA SER A 170 -0.54 -16.58 4.75
C SER A 170 -1.87 -17.13 4.23
N ASP A 171 -2.07 -18.44 4.32
CA ASP A 171 -3.32 -19.12 3.96
C ASP A 171 -4.47 -18.73 4.89
N ASP A 172 -4.22 -18.46 6.17
CA ASP A 172 -5.22 -17.93 7.09
C ASP A 172 -5.74 -16.57 6.62
N MET A 173 -4.84 -15.68 6.21
CA MET A 173 -5.25 -14.38 5.63
C MET A 173 -6.02 -14.56 4.32
N LYS A 174 -5.62 -15.50 3.45
CA LYS A 174 -6.36 -15.84 2.23
C LYS A 174 -7.79 -16.27 2.58
N THR A 175 -7.93 -17.20 3.50
CA THR A 175 -9.24 -17.69 3.97
C THR A 175 -10.10 -16.53 4.48
N ARG A 176 -9.56 -15.64 5.30
CA ARG A 176 -10.27 -14.47 5.84
C ARG A 176 -10.68 -13.46 4.76
N VAL A 177 -9.90 -13.28 3.72
CA VAL A 177 -10.24 -12.41 2.60
C VAL A 177 -11.35 -13.04 1.74
N VAL A 178 -11.27 -14.34 1.45
CA VAL A 178 -12.27 -15.08 0.68
C VAL A 178 -13.62 -15.13 1.42
N THR A 179 -13.64 -15.34 2.73
CA THR A 179 -14.87 -15.33 3.54
C THR A 179 -15.57 -13.96 3.57
N GLN A 180 -14.86 -12.87 3.20
CA GLN A 180 -15.47 -11.54 3.00
C GLN A 180 -16.11 -11.37 1.62
N GLY A 181 -16.20 -12.43 0.81
CA GLY A 181 -16.84 -12.43 -0.52
C GLY A 181 -15.89 -12.09 -1.67
N VAL A 182 -14.59 -12.17 -1.46
CA VAL A 182 -13.59 -12.00 -2.54
C VAL A 182 -13.43 -13.32 -3.29
N PRO A 183 -13.51 -13.32 -4.63
CA PRO A 183 -13.24 -14.53 -5.41
C PRO A 183 -11.85 -15.10 -5.13
N GLU A 184 -11.76 -16.40 -4.88
CA GLU A 184 -10.50 -17.05 -4.51
C GLU A 184 -9.41 -16.89 -5.59
N ASN A 185 -9.79 -16.90 -6.85
CA ASN A 185 -8.88 -16.72 -7.98
C ASN A 185 -8.25 -15.33 -8.05
N LYS A 186 -8.73 -14.34 -7.29
CA LYS A 186 -8.11 -13.02 -7.12
C LYS A 186 -7.05 -12.99 -6.02
N VAL A 187 -7.02 -13.99 -5.12
CA VAL A 187 -6.16 -13.98 -3.93
C VAL A 187 -4.97 -14.90 -4.13
N ARG A 188 -3.77 -14.38 -3.90
CA ARG A 188 -2.50 -15.12 -3.97
C ARG A 188 -1.80 -15.02 -2.63
N VAL A 189 -1.28 -16.15 -2.14
CA VAL A 189 -0.40 -16.17 -0.97
C VAL A 189 1.02 -15.94 -1.44
N ILE A 190 1.66 -14.91 -0.90
CA ILE A 190 3.08 -14.60 -1.07
C ILE A 190 3.63 -14.36 0.32
N VAL A 191 4.31 -15.37 0.84
CA VAL A 191 4.90 -15.32 2.19
C VAL A 191 6.03 -14.31 2.21
N ASN A 192 6.13 -13.54 3.29
CA ASN A 192 7.28 -12.66 3.48
C ASN A 192 8.56 -13.51 3.62
N TRP A 193 9.63 -13.06 3.00
CA TRP A 193 10.93 -13.72 3.04
C TRP A 193 11.87 -13.01 4.00
N TYR A 194 12.83 -13.76 4.49
CA TYR A 194 14.00 -13.29 5.22
C TYR A 194 15.24 -13.66 4.41
N ASP A 195 16.17 -12.74 4.30
CA ASP A 195 17.53 -12.99 3.81
C ASP A 195 18.40 -13.48 4.97
#